data_0aa0d57f27738e33548d450d2648e61a
#
_entry.id   0aa0d57f27738e33548d450d2648e61a
#
_cell.length_a   1.000
_cell.length_b   1.000
_cell.length_c   1.000
_cell.angle_alpha   90.00
_cell.angle_beta   90.00
_cell.angle_gamma   90.00
#
_symmetry.space_group_name_H-M   'P 1'
#
loop_
_entity.id
_entity.type
_entity.pdbx_description
1 polymer ?
#
loop_
_entity_poly.entity_id
_entity_poly.type
_entity_poly.pdbx_seq_one_letter_code
_entity_poly.pdbx_strand_id
1 'polypeptide(L)'
;MKNKRILYTLAIAALVFFVFATVQARADIYMKQKTHTGALKVMGQTQPEKDEISVTWLGVGLARMDQGAATSSILLGEKKILYMLDHNKKTYAEMPLDLDKMFDEAAGAAAGDDPEMAEAKKKMPAFMKNLMKGATGGMSAKVTETGETKKIGSWNCRKYIIDMDMGMAGKTTSEAWATEDLKIDYSLYVTSAYAMLASQPGFDKIVKEMRKIKGVIVYSTAKISVMGSDVTSTTELLECNEKSAPAGNYDIPAGYKKVKSFGK
;
A
#
# COMPACT_ATOMS: atom_id res chain seq x y z
N MET A 1 -17.81 -39.80 46.30
CA MET A 1 -16.69 -39.81 45.32
C MET A 1 -17.05 -39.26 43.93
N LYS A 2 -18.29 -39.33 43.47
CA LYS A 2 -18.74 -38.83 42.15
C LYS A 2 -18.63 -37.31 41.99
N ASN A 3 -18.96 -36.52 43.02
CA ASN A 3 -18.95 -35.05 42.93
C ASN A 3 -17.55 -34.44 42.81
N LYS A 4 -16.50 -35.06 43.36
CA LYS A 4 -15.13 -34.58 43.21
C LYS A 4 -14.58 -34.71 41.76
N ARG A 5 -14.97 -35.79 41.06
CA ARG A 5 -14.57 -36.03 39.66
C ARG A 5 -15.19 -34.99 38.70
N ILE A 6 -16.45 -34.62 38.94
CA ILE A 6 -17.16 -33.61 38.13
C ILE A 6 -16.51 -32.23 38.35
N LEU A 7 -16.08 -31.89 39.59
CA LEU A 7 -15.41 -30.63 39.89
C LEU A 7 -14.04 -30.51 39.17
N TYR A 8 -13.26 -31.61 39.15
CA TYR A 8 -11.95 -31.61 38.45
C TYR A 8 -12.12 -31.54 36.90
N THR A 9 -13.16 -32.19 36.35
CA THR A 9 -13.42 -32.09 34.90
C THR A 9 -13.84 -30.69 34.49
N LEU A 10 -14.66 -29.99 35.30
CA LEU A 10 -15.03 -28.58 35.06
C LEU A 10 -13.87 -27.63 35.24
N ALA A 11 -12.98 -27.84 36.22
CA ALA A 11 -11.79 -27.03 36.43
C ALA A 11 -10.77 -27.19 35.29
N ILE A 12 -10.58 -28.41 34.76
CA ILE A 12 -9.69 -28.65 33.61
C ILE A 12 -10.28 -28.05 32.33
N ALA A 13 -11.60 -28.17 32.11
CA ALA A 13 -12.27 -27.56 30.98
C ALA A 13 -12.17 -26.02 31.01
N ALA A 14 -12.31 -25.39 32.19
CA ALA A 14 -12.12 -23.95 32.36
C ALA A 14 -10.66 -23.51 32.14
N LEU A 15 -9.69 -24.31 32.57
CA LEU A 15 -8.27 -24.06 32.39
C LEU A 15 -7.86 -24.15 30.90
N VAL A 16 -8.40 -25.13 30.17
CA VAL A 16 -8.18 -25.30 28.74
C VAL A 16 -8.82 -24.14 27.95
N PHE A 17 -9.99 -23.67 28.37
CA PHE A 17 -10.64 -22.49 27.72
C PHE A 17 -9.87 -21.21 27.95
N PHE A 18 -9.20 -21.05 29.09
CA PHE A 18 -8.40 -19.85 29.40
C PHE A 18 -7.05 -19.83 28.66
N VAL A 19 -6.48 -20.99 28.31
CA VAL A 19 -5.22 -21.08 27.54
C VAL A 19 -5.44 -20.75 26.05
N PHE A 20 -6.64 -20.95 25.50
CA PHE A 20 -6.96 -20.56 24.13
C PHE A 20 -7.31 -19.07 23.95
N ALA A 21 -7.50 -18.31 25.04
CA ALA A 21 -7.87 -16.89 24.98
C ALA A 21 -6.68 -15.93 24.88
N THR A 22 -5.44 -16.42 24.88
CA THR A 22 -4.25 -15.57 24.72
C THR A 22 -3.58 -15.73 23.37
N VAL A 23 -4.33 -15.78 22.28
CA VAL A 23 -3.79 -15.28 21.02
C VAL A 23 -3.68 -13.78 21.24
N GLN A 24 -2.51 -13.32 21.61
CA GLN A 24 -2.20 -11.89 21.60
C GLN A 24 -2.41 -11.44 20.16
N ALA A 25 -3.58 -10.88 19.88
CA ALA A 25 -3.80 -10.18 18.62
C ALA A 25 -2.72 -9.08 18.57
N ARG A 26 -1.72 -9.29 17.72
CA ARG A 26 -0.68 -8.28 17.50
C ARG A 26 -1.40 -7.03 17.04
N ALA A 27 -1.14 -5.91 17.71
CA ALA A 27 -1.75 -4.65 17.31
C ALA A 27 -1.27 -4.27 15.89
N ASP A 28 -2.18 -3.74 15.11
CA ASP A 28 -1.86 -3.17 13.80
C ASP A 28 -1.29 -1.76 13.98
N ILE A 29 -0.53 -1.30 12.99
CA ILE A 29 -0.08 0.09 12.96
C ILE A 29 -1.16 0.90 12.23
N TYR A 30 -1.69 1.89 12.91
CA TYR A 30 -2.59 2.90 12.38
C TYR A 30 -1.82 4.16 12.03
N MET A 31 -2.04 4.69 10.84
CA MET A 31 -1.46 5.95 10.38
C MET A 31 -2.55 6.83 9.76
N LYS A 32 -2.55 8.11 10.13
CA LYS A 32 -3.39 9.14 9.50
C LYS A 32 -2.49 10.21 8.93
N GLN A 33 -2.66 10.51 7.65
CA GLN A 33 -1.84 11.47 6.94
C GLN A 33 -2.71 12.50 6.23
N LYS A 34 -2.19 13.71 6.10
CA LYS A 34 -2.74 14.76 5.24
C LYS A 34 -1.80 14.95 4.07
N THR A 35 -2.34 14.92 2.85
CA THR A 35 -1.60 15.25 1.64
C THR A 35 -2.21 16.49 1.01
N HIS A 36 -1.38 17.52 0.80
CA HIS A 36 -1.71 18.68 0.00
C HIS A 36 -1.05 18.52 -1.37
N THR A 37 -1.82 18.61 -2.44
CA THR A 37 -1.31 18.59 -3.82
C THR A 37 -1.62 19.93 -4.45
N GLY A 38 -0.60 20.60 -4.93
CA GLY A 38 -0.73 21.90 -5.59
C GLY A 38 -1.52 21.81 -6.91
N ALA A 39 -1.95 22.95 -7.41
CA ALA A 39 -2.64 23.01 -8.69
C ALA A 39 -1.75 22.49 -9.83
N LEU A 40 -2.33 21.71 -10.73
CA LEU A 40 -1.64 21.12 -11.87
C LEU A 40 -2.32 21.52 -13.18
N LYS A 41 -1.54 22.01 -14.13
CA LYS A 41 -2.03 22.32 -15.47
C LYS A 41 -1.51 21.30 -16.48
N VAL A 42 -2.40 20.47 -17.01
CA VAL A 42 -2.08 19.43 -18.00
C VAL A 42 -2.98 19.63 -19.22
N MET A 43 -2.39 19.66 -20.40
CA MET A 43 -3.11 19.76 -21.69
C MET A 43 -4.12 20.93 -21.73
N GLY A 44 -3.81 22.06 -21.10
CA GLY A 44 -4.68 23.23 -21.06
C GLY A 44 -5.79 23.19 -20.00
N GLN A 45 -5.95 22.08 -19.31
CA GLN A 45 -6.88 21.95 -18.19
C GLN A 45 -6.15 22.17 -16.86
N THR A 46 -6.72 23.00 -15.99
CA THR A 46 -6.19 23.24 -14.66
C THR A 46 -6.97 22.36 -13.66
N GLN A 47 -6.25 21.47 -13.00
CA GLN A 47 -6.74 20.80 -11.81
C GLN A 47 -6.43 21.69 -10.60
N PRO A 48 -7.43 22.06 -9.79
CA PRO A 48 -7.20 22.86 -8.60
C PRO A 48 -6.36 22.11 -7.56
N GLU A 49 -5.77 22.85 -6.65
CA GLU A 49 -5.13 22.28 -5.49
C GLU A 49 -6.12 21.42 -4.67
N LYS A 50 -5.62 20.40 -4.01
CA LYS A 50 -6.43 19.45 -3.26
C LYS A 50 -5.75 19.07 -1.94
N ASP A 51 -6.53 19.11 -0.86
CA ASP A 51 -6.20 18.48 0.40
C ASP A 51 -6.89 17.12 0.51
N GLU A 52 -6.18 16.12 0.95
CA GLU A 52 -6.70 14.77 1.14
C GLU A 52 -6.21 14.16 2.45
N ILE A 53 -7.13 13.54 3.18
CA ILE A 53 -6.78 12.74 4.36
C ILE A 53 -6.77 11.26 3.95
N SER A 54 -5.69 10.59 4.26
CA SER A 54 -5.60 9.13 4.14
C SER A 54 -5.45 8.48 5.50
N VAL A 55 -6.01 7.29 5.62
CA VAL A 55 -5.88 6.42 6.79
C VAL A 55 -5.32 5.09 6.34
N THR A 56 -4.23 4.66 6.97
CA THR A 56 -3.59 3.39 6.65
C THR A 56 -3.55 2.50 7.89
N TRP A 57 -3.90 1.24 7.71
CA TRP A 57 -3.75 0.17 8.67
C TRP A 57 -2.77 -0.86 8.13
N LEU A 58 -1.77 -1.22 8.92
CA LEU A 58 -0.74 -2.19 8.56
C LEU A 58 -0.77 -3.33 9.58
N GLY A 59 -1.25 -4.48 9.15
CA GLY A 59 -1.22 -5.74 9.89
C GLY A 59 -0.16 -6.70 9.34
N VAL A 60 -0.02 -7.87 9.93
CA VAL A 60 0.90 -8.90 9.45
C VAL A 60 0.39 -9.47 8.12
N GLY A 61 1.09 -9.16 7.03
CA GLY A 61 0.68 -9.56 5.68
C GLY A 61 -0.61 -8.91 5.18
N LEU A 62 -1.10 -7.89 5.88
CA LEU A 62 -2.33 -7.17 5.58
C LEU A 62 -2.05 -5.67 5.54
N ALA A 63 -2.67 -4.97 4.60
CA ALA A 63 -2.70 -3.52 4.63
C ALA A 63 -4.05 -3.00 4.12
N ARG A 64 -4.52 -1.91 4.69
CA ARG A 64 -5.66 -1.15 4.16
C ARG A 64 -5.28 0.31 4.11
N MET A 65 -5.60 0.96 3.01
CA MET A 65 -5.48 2.41 2.87
C MET A 65 -6.80 2.98 2.40
N ASP A 66 -7.36 3.88 3.17
CA ASP A 66 -8.54 4.67 2.81
C ASP A 66 -8.07 6.05 2.32
N GLN A 67 -8.45 6.43 1.10
CA GLN A 67 -8.17 7.74 0.49
C GLN A 67 -9.44 8.58 0.51
N GLY A 68 -9.51 9.49 1.46
CA GLY A 68 -10.76 10.20 1.74
C GLY A 68 -11.90 9.24 2.10
N ALA A 69 -13.12 9.60 1.68
CA ALA A 69 -14.30 8.77 1.87
C ALA A 69 -14.68 7.95 0.61
N ALA A 70 -13.99 8.17 -0.51
CA ALA A 70 -14.42 7.66 -1.81
C ALA A 70 -13.81 6.30 -2.17
N THR A 71 -12.56 6.07 -1.80
CA THR A 71 -11.82 4.88 -2.25
C THR A 71 -11.02 4.23 -1.14
N SER A 72 -10.88 2.92 -1.22
CA SER A 72 -9.97 2.16 -0.36
C SER A 72 -9.19 1.14 -1.17
N SER A 73 -8.02 0.79 -0.69
CA SER A 73 -7.28 -0.39 -1.15
C SER A 73 -7.06 -1.34 0.02
N ILE A 74 -7.19 -2.65 -0.24
CA ILE A 74 -6.97 -3.70 0.76
C ILE A 74 -6.00 -4.72 0.17
N LEU A 75 -4.84 -4.84 0.79
CA LEU A 75 -3.81 -5.82 0.43
C LEU A 75 -3.98 -7.07 1.30
N LEU A 76 -4.10 -8.23 0.66
CA LEU A 76 -4.05 -9.54 1.28
C LEU A 76 -2.77 -10.25 0.79
N GLY A 77 -1.67 -10.10 1.53
CA GLY A 77 -0.34 -10.54 1.11
C GLY A 77 -0.24 -12.06 0.91
N GLU A 78 -0.83 -12.87 1.80
CA GLU A 78 -0.85 -14.33 1.66
C GLU A 78 -1.57 -14.79 0.38
N LYS A 79 -2.65 -14.10 0.03
CA LYS A 79 -3.43 -14.39 -1.19
C LYS A 79 -2.81 -13.76 -2.44
N LYS A 80 -1.86 -12.86 -2.27
CA LYS A 80 -1.28 -12.03 -3.34
C LYS A 80 -2.35 -11.27 -4.12
N ILE A 81 -3.28 -10.65 -3.42
CA ILE A 81 -4.42 -9.92 -3.98
C ILE A 81 -4.45 -8.50 -3.41
N LEU A 82 -4.73 -7.54 -4.29
CA LEU A 82 -5.09 -6.18 -3.95
C LEU A 82 -6.54 -5.94 -4.37
N TYR A 83 -7.37 -5.56 -3.42
CA TYR A 83 -8.72 -5.06 -3.71
C TYR A 83 -8.69 -3.53 -3.80
N MET A 84 -9.33 -3.00 -4.84
CA MET A 84 -9.60 -1.56 -5.00
C MET A 84 -11.10 -1.35 -4.85
N LEU A 85 -11.51 -0.52 -3.90
CA LEU A 85 -12.92 -0.29 -3.55
C LEU A 85 -13.35 1.13 -3.96
N ASP A 86 -14.51 1.24 -4.59
CA ASP A 86 -15.23 2.50 -4.83
C ASP A 86 -16.46 2.53 -3.91
N HIS A 87 -16.40 3.38 -2.89
CA HIS A 87 -17.45 3.47 -1.87
C HIS A 87 -18.70 4.17 -2.39
N ASN A 88 -18.55 5.06 -3.38
CA ASN A 88 -19.68 5.76 -3.99
C ASN A 88 -20.54 4.82 -4.84
N LYS A 89 -19.89 3.94 -5.62
CA LYS A 89 -20.56 2.94 -6.46
C LYS A 89 -20.86 1.64 -5.72
N LYS A 90 -20.30 1.44 -4.53
CA LYS A 90 -20.29 0.17 -3.79
C LYS A 90 -19.80 -0.98 -4.66
N THR A 91 -18.66 -0.77 -5.31
CA THR A 91 -18.02 -1.77 -6.17
C THR A 91 -16.57 -2.02 -5.73
N TYR A 92 -16.04 -3.19 -6.12
CA TYR A 92 -14.63 -3.48 -5.94
C TYR A 92 -14.05 -4.20 -7.15
N ALA A 93 -12.80 -3.93 -7.45
CA ALA A 93 -12.00 -4.69 -8.40
C ALA A 93 -10.95 -5.50 -7.62
N GLU A 94 -10.67 -6.71 -8.10
CA GLU A 94 -9.63 -7.58 -7.58
C GLU A 94 -8.46 -7.55 -8.55
N MET A 95 -7.28 -7.24 -8.03
CA MET A 95 -6.04 -7.19 -8.80
C MET A 95 -5.07 -8.22 -8.22
N PRO A 96 -4.69 -9.26 -9.00
CA PRO A 96 -3.63 -10.16 -8.56
C PRO A 96 -2.31 -9.38 -8.50
N LEU A 97 -1.50 -9.63 -7.47
CA LEU A 97 -0.15 -9.06 -7.37
C LEU A 97 0.88 -9.83 -8.20
N ASP A 98 0.45 -10.91 -8.84
CA ASP A 98 1.25 -11.70 -9.76
C ASP A 98 1.12 -11.11 -11.17
N LEU A 99 2.21 -10.52 -11.68
CA LEU A 99 2.21 -9.91 -13.01
C LEU A 99 1.85 -10.89 -14.13
N ASP A 100 2.26 -12.15 -14.02
CA ASP A 100 1.92 -13.15 -15.04
C ASP A 100 0.41 -13.35 -15.08
N LYS A 101 -0.27 -13.43 -13.93
CA LYS A 101 -1.74 -13.49 -13.85
C LYS A 101 -2.41 -12.21 -14.33
N MET A 102 -1.86 -11.03 -14.00
CA MET A 102 -2.39 -9.76 -14.49
C MET A 102 -2.35 -9.69 -16.02
N PHE A 103 -1.29 -10.18 -16.65
CA PHE A 103 -1.18 -10.22 -18.11
C PHE A 103 -2.11 -11.24 -18.74
N ASP A 104 -2.26 -12.42 -18.13
CA ASP A 104 -3.20 -13.43 -18.59
C ASP A 104 -4.65 -12.95 -18.55
N GLU A 105 -5.03 -12.24 -17.48
CA GLU A 105 -6.34 -11.63 -17.32
C GLU A 105 -6.57 -10.47 -18.31
N ALA A 106 -5.57 -9.58 -18.47
CA ALA A 106 -5.64 -8.46 -19.42
C ALA A 106 -5.73 -8.96 -20.88
N ALA A 107 -4.95 -9.96 -21.25
CA ALA A 107 -4.99 -10.61 -22.54
C ALA A 107 -6.33 -11.34 -22.75
N GLY A 108 -6.87 -11.99 -21.71
CA GLY A 108 -8.20 -12.61 -21.75
C GLY A 108 -9.33 -11.60 -21.92
N ALA A 109 -9.22 -10.42 -21.31
CA ALA A 109 -10.22 -9.35 -21.41
C ALA A 109 -10.21 -8.62 -22.78
N ALA A 110 -9.04 -8.52 -23.41
CA ALA A 110 -8.85 -7.82 -24.70
C ALA A 110 -9.29 -8.63 -25.93
N ALA A 111 -9.45 -9.90 -25.77
CA ALA A 111 -9.45 -10.83 -26.92
C ALA A 111 -10.79 -11.42 -27.28
N GLY A 112 -11.94 -10.95 -27.10
CA GLY A 112 -13.20 -11.53 -27.67
C GLY A 112 -13.11 -13.00 -28.14
N ASP A 113 -14.16 -13.54 -28.68
CA ASP A 113 -14.24 -14.94 -29.17
C ASP A 113 -13.64 -15.18 -30.58
N ASP A 114 -12.72 -14.33 -31.06
CA ASP A 114 -12.15 -14.42 -32.41
C ASP A 114 -10.95 -15.40 -32.46
N PRO A 115 -11.01 -16.48 -33.31
CA PRO A 115 -9.94 -17.49 -33.37
C PRO A 115 -8.61 -16.99 -33.93
N GLU A 116 -8.56 -15.99 -34.80
CA GLU A 116 -7.31 -15.39 -35.30
C GLU A 116 -6.61 -14.56 -34.19
N MET A 117 -7.38 -13.98 -33.32
CA MET A 117 -6.87 -13.32 -32.11
C MET A 117 -6.30 -14.31 -31.08
N ALA A 118 -6.67 -15.58 -31.12
CA ALA A 118 -6.19 -16.59 -30.17
C ALA A 118 -4.70 -16.91 -30.32
N GLU A 119 -4.12 -16.83 -31.52
CA GLU A 119 -2.67 -16.97 -31.74
C GLU A 119 -1.91 -15.70 -31.37
N ALA A 120 -2.47 -14.52 -31.66
CA ALA A 120 -1.94 -13.26 -31.17
C ALA A 120 -1.99 -13.21 -29.62
N LYS A 121 -3.01 -13.82 -29.00
CA LYS A 121 -3.13 -14.04 -27.55
C LYS A 121 -1.92 -14.74 -26.95
N LYS A 122 -1.39 -15.78 -27.58
CA LYS A 122 -0.23 -16.52 -27.06
C LYS A 122 1.07 -15.72 -27.11
N LYS A 123 1.18 -14.77 -28.04
CA LYS A 123 2.38 -13.93 -28.22
C LYS A 123 2.30 -12.59 -27.49
N MET A 124 1.08 -12.07 -27.27
CA MET A 124 0.85 -10.78 -26.62
C MET A 124 1.34 -10.73 -25.17
N PRO A 125 1.13 -11.75 -24.31
CA PRO A 125 1.69 -11.76 -22.96
C PRO A 125 3.20 -11.62 -22.92
N ALA A 126 3.91 -12.32 -23.81
CA ALA A 126 5.37 -12.25 -23.90
C ALA A 126 5.85 -10.86 -24.35
N PHE A 127 5.18 -10.27 -25.34
CA PHE A 127 5.48 -8.92 -25.82
C PHE A 127 5.20 -7.88 -24.74
N MET A 128 4.02 -7.91 -24.10
CA MET A 128 3.65 -7.02 -23.00
C MET A 128 4.59 -7.18 -21.80
N LYS A 129 4.98 -8.41 -21.47
CA LYS A 129 5.95 -8.71 -20.42
C LYS A 129 7.32 -8.12 -20.74
N ASN A 130 7.79 -8.19 -22.00
CA ASN A 130 9.05 -7.57 -22.42
C ASN A 130 8.95 -6.05 -22.47
N LEU A 131 7.81 -5.49 -22.89
CA LEU A 131 7.58 -4.05 -22.87
C LEU A 131 7.57 -3.51 -21.42
N MET A 132 6.91 -4.22 -20.50
CA MET A 132 6.90 -3.86 -19.09
C MET A 132 8.26 -4.08 -18.42
N LYS A 133 9.00 -5.18 -18.75
CA LYS A 133 10.38 -5.33 -18.30
C LYS A 133 11.26 -4.19 -18.80
N GLY A 134 11.06 -3.72 -20.03
CA GLY A 134 11.72 -2.53 -20.54
C GLY A 134 11.32 -1.26 -19.81
N ALA A 135 10.03 -1.10 -19.54
CA ALA A 135 9.49 0.06 -18.82
C ALA A 135 9.85 0.05 -17.31
N THR A 136 9.79 -1.14 -16.66
CA THR A 136 10.16 -1.30 -15.24
C THR A 136 11.67 -1.47 -15.03
N GLY A 137 12.41 -1.95 -16.04
CA GLY A 137 13.86 -2.06 -15.99
C GLY A 137 14.58 -0.72 -15.90
N GLY A 138 13.89 0.39 -16.27
CA GLY A 138 14.35 1.75 -16.09
C GLY A 138 13.99 2.38 -14.75
N MET A 139 13.19 1.71 -13.93
CA MET A 139 12.80 2.25 -12.62
C MET A 139 13.96 2.17 -11.64
N SER A 140 14.21 3.25 -10.95
CA SER A 140 15.25 3.32 -9.92
C SER A 140 14.84 4.29 -8.80
N ALA A 141 15.41 4.06 -7.63
CA ALA A 141 15.38 5.01 -6.54
C ALA A 141 16.79 5.21 -6.00
N LYS A 142 17.04 6.38 -5.45
CA LYS A 142 18.22 6.68 -4.65
C LYS A 142 17.79 7.43 -3.41
N VAL A 143 18.15 6.90 -2.26
CA VAL A 143 17.92 7.54 -0.96
C VAL A 143 19.24 8.04 -0.42
N THR A 144 19.30 9.33 -0.08
CA THR A 144 20.48 9.98 0.48
C THR A 144 20.11 10.59 1.83
N GLU A 145 20.76 10.16 2.92
CA GLU A 145 20.70 10.83 4.21
C GLU A 145 21.56 12.08 4.16
N THR A 146 21.00 13.25 4.48
CA THR A 146 21.72 14.54 4.33
C THR A 146 22.53 14.93 5.57
N GLY A 147 22.30 14.27 6.71
CA GLY A 147 22.85 14.67 8.00
C GLY A 147 22.08 15.82 8.67
N GLU A 148 21.14 16.46 7.97
CA GLU A 148 20.29 17.49 8.57
C GLU A 148 19.28 16.89 9.54
N THR A 149 19.08 17.57 10.67
CA THR A 149 18.10 17.20 11.69
C THR A 149 17.22 18.39 12.04
N LYS A 150 15.95 18.14 12.33
CA LYS A 150 15.05 19.15 12.91
C LYS A 150 13.97 18.51 13.75
N LYS A 151 13.31 19.29 14.58
CA LYS A 151 12.12 18.87 15.31
C LYS A 151 10.87 19.18 14.50
N ILE A 152 10.00 18.19 14.30
CA ILE A 152 8.68 18.34 13.67
C ILE A 152 7.65 17.88 14.68
N GLY A 153 6.80 18.80 15.15
CA GLY A 153 5.93 18.53 16.29
C GLY A 153 6.74 18.11 17.51
N SER A 154 6.48 16.90 18.03
CA SER A 154 7.23 16.32 19.16
C SER A 154 8.43 15.46 18.75
N TRP A 155 8.64 15.19 17.47
CA TRP A 155 9.59 14.20 16.98
C TRP A 155 10.91 14.81 16.51
N ASN A 156 12.02 14.14 16.84
CA ASN A 156 13.34 14.46 16.30
C ASN A 156 13.48 13.74 14.95
N CYS A 157 13.68 14.50 13.88
CA CYS A 157 13.65 13.97 12.53
C CYS A 157 15.00 14.14 11.84
N ARG A 158 15.32 13.20 10.95
CA ARG A 158 16.44 13.26 10.00
C ARG A 158 15.90 13.46 8.60
N LYS A 159 16.63 14.23 7.81
CA LYS A 159 16.27 14.54 6.41
C LYS A 159 16.88 13.53 5.46
N TYR A 160 16.06 13.09 4.54
CA TYR A 160 16.44 12.26 3.41
C TYR A 160 16.01 12.92 2.11
N ILE A 161 16.85 12.78 1.07
CA ILE A 161 16.47 13.08 -0.30
C ILE A 161 16.19 11.77 -0.99
N ILE A 162 15.03 11.68 -1.65
CA ILE A 162 14.58 10.51 -2.36
C ILE A 162 14.39 10.90 -3.82
N ASP A 163 15.31 10.46 -4.66
CA ASP A 163 15.20 10.58 -6.11
C ASP A 163 14.63 9.30 -6.68
N MET A 164 13.51 9.38 -7.39
CA MET A 164 12.90 8.25 -8.06
C MET A 164 12.77 8.52 -9.55
N ASP A 165 13.16 7.55 -10.35
CA ASP A 165 12.90 7.49 -11.78
C ASP A 165 11.90 6.36 -12.02
N MET A 166 10.69 6.73 -12.44
CA MET A 166 9.60 5.80 -12.72
C MET A 166 9.50 5.50 -14.23
N GLY A 167 10.58 5.70 -14.97
CA GLY A 167 10.62 5.49 -16.41
C GLY A 167 9.66 6.42 -17.14
N MET A 168 8.72 5.86 -17.88
CA MET A 168 7.73 6.66 -18.64
C MET A 168 6.78 7.47 -17.74
N ALA A 169 6.63 7.14 -16.47
CA ALA A 169 5.80 7.88 -15.53
C ALA A 169 6.47 9.14 -14.98
N GLY A 170 7.77 9.35 -15.30
CA GLY A 170 8.49 10.57 -14.95
C GLY A 170 9.44 10.40 -13.78
N LYS A 171 10.01 11.54 -13.38
CA LYS A 171 10.98 11.62 -12.28
C LYS A 171 10.39 12.42 -11.14
N THR A 172 10.74 12.00 -9.92
CA THR A 172 10.31 12.67 -8.71
C THR A 172 11.51 12.84 -7.79
N THR A 173 11.69 14.05 -7.26
CA THR A 173 12.60 14.30 -6.15
C THR A 173 11.79 14.71 -4.94
N SER A 174 12.01 14.03 -3.82
CA SER A 174 11.31 14.29 -2.57
C SER A 174 12.29 14.59 -1.46
N GLU A 175 11.96 15.57 -0.63
CA GLU A 175 12.55 15.76 0.68
C GLU A 175 11.67 15.08 1.70
N ALA A 176 12.22 14.15 2.46
CA ALA A 176 11.52 13.40 3.49
C ALA A 176 12.18 13.59 4.85
N TRP A 177 11.37 13.75 5.87
CA TRP A 177 11.79 13.84 7.26
C TRP A 177 11.24 12.64 8.01
N ALA A 178 12.12 11.80 8.52
CA ALA A 178 11.77 10.57 9.22
C ALA A 178 12.23 10.60 10.68
N THR A 179 11.48 9.90 11.53
CA THR A 179 11.76 9.78 12.96
C THR A 179 11.74 8.34 13.43
N GLU A 180 12.58 8.04 14.41
CA GLU A 180 12.58 6.80 15.17
C GLU A 180 11.89 6.97 16.57
N ASP A 181 11.36 8.15 16.86
CA ASP A 181 10.74 8.45 18.17
C ASP A 181 9.34 7.82 18.34
N LEU A 182 8.74 7.29 17.27
CA LEU A 182 7.44 6.64 17.32
C LEU A 182 7.54 5.27 18.00
N LYS A 183 6.63 5.00 18.93
CA LYS A 183 6.55 3.71 19.63
C LYS A 183 5.68 2.73 18.83
N ILE A 184 6.25 2.19 17.77
CA ILE A 184 5.59 1.19 16.91
C ILE A 184 6.56 0.06 16.59
N ASP A 185 6.01 -1.08 16.12
CA ASP A 185 6.81 -2.15 15.55
C ASP A 185 7.35 -1.76 14.17
N TYR A 186 8.60 -1.27 14.14
CA TYR A 186 9.26 -0.88 12.89
C TYR A 186 9.43 -2.05 11.91
N SER A 187 9.58 -3.28 12.40
CA SER A 187 9.68 -4.45 11.53
C SER A 187 8.36 -4.69 10.79
N LEU A 188 7.24 -4.60 11.50
CA LEU A 188 5.91 -4.68 10.91
C LEU A 188 5.69 -3.53 9.92
N TYR A 189 6.03 -2.29 10.30
CA TYR A 189 5.92 -1.13 9.43
C TYR A 189 6.66 -1.34 8.11
N VAL A 190 7.95 -1.64 8.17
CA VAL A 190 8.79 -1.83 6.96
C VAL A 190 8.29 -2.98 6.10
N THR A 191 7.93 -4.11 6.73
CA THR A 191 7.46 -5.28 5.99
C THR A 191 6.14 -5.00 5.29
N SER A 192 5.18 -4.38 5.98
CA SER A 192 3.83 -4.16 5.43
C SER A 192 3.77 -2.98 4.46
N ALA A 193 4.49 -1.88 4.75
CA ALA A 193 4.52 -0.71 3.88
C ALA A 193 5.12 -1.01 2.50
N TYR A 194 6.08 -1.94 2.44
CA TYR A 194 6.74 -2.29 1.18
C TYR A 194 6.29 -3.63 0.59
N ALA A 195 5.40 -4.37 1.25
CA ALA A 195 4.93 -5.68 0.77
C ALA A 195 4.35 -5.62 -0.65
N MET A 196 3.57 -4.59 -0.95
CA MET A 196 2.98 -4.40 -2.27
C MET A 196 4.04 -4.10 -3.33
N LEU A 197 5.01 -3.24 -3.02
CA LEU A 197 6.10 -2.91 -3.93
C LEU A 197 7.04 -4.09 -4.14
N ALA A 198 7.38 -4.81 -3.06
CA ALA A 198 8.30 -5.93 -3.10
C ALA A 198 7.81 -7.12 -3.96
N SER A 199 6.49 -7.22 -4.18
CA SER A 199 5.90 -8.27 -5.02
C SER A 199 5.99 -8.00 -6.51
N GLN A 200 6.35 -6.76 -6.92
CA GLN A 200 6.42 -6.36 -8.31
C GLN A 200 7.86 -6.47 -8.87
N PRO A 201 8.08 -7.09 -10.04
CA PRO A 201 9.38 -7.14 -10.67
C PRO A 201 9.97 -5.75 -10.93
N GLY A 202 11.25 -5.57 -10.57
CA GLY A 202 11.94 -4.30 -10.73
C GLY A 202 11.82 -3.34 -9.54
N PHE A 203 10.89 -3.59 -8.61
CA PHE A 203 10.73 -2.78 -7.40
C PHE A 203 11.64 -3.19 -6.24
N ASP A 204 12.30 -4.33 -6.31
CA ASP A 204 13.25 -4.80 -5.31
C ASP A 204 14.38 -3.79 -5.05
N LYS A 205 14.90 -3.14 -6.09
CA LYS A 205 15.91 -2.09 -5.99
C LYS A 205 15.36 -0.85 -5.29
N ILE A 206 14.12 -0.45 -5.61
CA ILE A 206 13.43 0.68 -4.98
C ILE A 206 13.24 0.39 -3.49
N VAL A 207 12.71 -0.78 -3.15
CA VAL A 207 12.50 -1.22 -1.77
C VAL A 207 13.82 -1.23 -0.98
N LYS A 208 14.92 -1.72 -1.61
CA LYS A 208 16.25 -1.71 -1.00
C LYS A 208 16.72 -0.29 -0.66
N GLU A 209 16.51 0.66 -1.55
CA GLU A 209 16.86 2.06 -1.32
C GLU A 209 15.97 2.68 -0.22
N MET A 210 14.65 2.47 -0.29
CA MET A 210 13.71 2.99 0.71
C MET A 210 13.98 2.48 2.12
N ARG A 211 14.50 1.25 2.27
CA ARG A 211 14.92 0.70 3.58
C ARG A 211 16.11 1.42 4.22
N LYS A 212 16.80 2.31 3.53
CA LYS A 212 17.84 3.17 4.11
C LYS A 212 17.25 4.27 5.01
N ILE A 213 15.97 4.59 4.81
CA ILE A 213 15.26 5.54 5.67
C ILE A 213 15.01 4.88 7.02
N LYS A 214 15.57 5.45 8.06
CA LYS A 214 15.40 4.97 9.43
C LYS A 214 14.18 5.62 10.06
N GLY A 215 13.25 4.79 10.50
CA GLY A 215 12.01 5.25 11.12
C GLY A 215 10.86 5.49 10.14
N VAL A 216 9.89 6.28 10.56
CA VAL A 216 8.67 6.62 9.81
C VAL A 216 8.79 8.03 9.25
N ILE A 217 8.44 8.21 7.98
CA ILE A 217 8.36 9.55 7.38
C ILE A 217 7.17 10.28 7.98
N VAL A 218 7.44 11.39 8.64
CA VAL A 218 6.42 12.24 9.29
C VAL A 218 6.08 13.48 8.47
N TYR A 219 6.96 13.87 7.58
CA TYR A 219 6.74 14.97 6.66
C TYR A 219 7.53 14.75 5.39
N SER A 220 6.92 15.01 4.23
CA SER A 220 7.63 14.99 2.97
C SER A 220 7.07 16.03 1.99
N THR A 221 7.95 16.53 1.13
CA THR A 221 7.57 17.36 -0.01
C THR A 221 8.17 16.74 -1.26
N ALA A 222 7.31 16.43 -2.23
CA ALA A 222 7.69 15.86 -3.50
C ALA A 222 7.46 16.87 -4.63
N LYS A 223 8.43 17.01 -5.52
CA LYS A 223 8.28 17.69 -6.81
C LYS A 223 8.12 16.61 -7.87
N ILE A 224 7.00 16.64 -8.56
CA ILE A 224 6.61 15.65 -9.56
C ILE A 224 6.49 16.38 -10.89
N SER A 225 7.30 15.97 -11.87
CA SER A 225 7.20 16.52 -13.23
C SER A 225 6.38 15.58 -14.09
N VAL A 226 5.21 16.03 -14.54
CA VAL A 226 4.28 15.25 -15.38
C VAL A 226 4.01 16.04 -16.66
N MET A 227 4.34 15.47 -17.82
CA MET A 227 4.08 16.08 -19.13
C MET A 227 4.55 17.55 -19.25
N GLY A 228 5.71 17.87 -18.67
CA GLY A 228 6.28 19.22 -18.70
C GLY A 228 5.67 20.22 -17.72
N SER A 229 4.79 19.77 -16.86
CA SER A 229 4.23 20.57 -15.75
C SER A 229 4.74 20.04 -14.41
N ASP A 230 5.15 20.96 -13.54
CA ASP A 230 5.60 20.62 -12.19
C ASP A 230 4.47 20.78 -11.18
N VAL A 231 4.27 19.79 -10.35
CA VAL A 231 3.37 19.85 -9.20
C VAL A 231 4.14 19.54 -7.93
N THR A 232 3.84 20.25 -6.87
CA THR A 232 4.36 19.97 -5.54
C THR A 232 3.29 19.27 -4.73
N SER A 233 3.67 18.16 -4.09
CA SER A 233 2.83 17.46 -3.14
C SER A 233 3.53 17.42 -1.78
N THR A 234 2.80 17.75 -0.72
CA THR A 234 3.29 17.72 0.65
C THR A 234 2.46 16.74 1.45
N THR A 235 3.11 15.82 2.15
CA THR A 235 2.44 14.86 3.04
C THR A 235 2.90 15.05 4.46
N GLU A 236 1.97 15.10 5.40
CA GLU A 236 2.19 15.27 6.83
C GLU A 236 1.53 14.11 7.59
N LEU A 237 2.28 13.49 8.49
CA LEU A 237 1.76 12.50 9.43
C LEU A 237 1.02 13.21 10.56
N LEU A 238 -0.27 12.96 10.70
CA LEU A 238 -1.10 13.53 11.75
C LEU A 238 -1.17 12.63 12.99
N GLU A 239 -1.19 11.31 12.78
CA GLU A 239 -1.28 10.30 13.85
C GLU A 239 -0.57 9.02 13.41
N CYS A 240 0.17 8.39 14.32
CA CYS A 240 0.73 7.06 14.12
C CYS A 240 0.84 6.36 15.48
N ASN A 241 0.18 5.22 15.61
CA ASN A 241 0.20 4.41 16.83
C ASN A 241 -0.17 2.96 16.54
N GLU A 242 0.11 2.10 17.50
CA GLU A 242 -0.35 0.72 17.49
C GLU A 242 -1.72 0.62 18.16
N LYS A 243 -2.68 0.04 17.46
CA LYS A 243 -4.01 -0.28 17.99
C LYS A 243 -4.66 -1.42 17.21
N SER A 244 -5.62 -2.10 17.81
CA SER A 244 -6.35 -3.16 17.12
C SER A 244 -7.21 -2.57 16.00
N ALA A 245 -7.10 -3.12 14.79
CA ALA A 245 -7.99 -2.74 13.70
C ALA A 245 -9.43 -3.14 14.04
N PRO A 246 -10.43 -2.37 13.58
CA PRO A 246 -11.83 -2.75 13.70
C PRO A 246 -12.10 -4.13 13.10
N ALA A 247 -13.07 -4.86 13.63
CA ALA A 247 -13.50 -6.12 13.04
C ALA A 247 -13.93 -5.89 11.58
N GLY A 248 -13.48 -6.76 10.66
CA GLY A 248 -13.76 -6.64 9.23
C GLY A 248 -12.97 -5.54 8.51
N ASN A 249 -11.97 -4.94 9.15
CA ASN A 249 -11.16 -3.87 8.56
C ASN A 249 -10.53 -4.26 7.21
N TYR A 250 -10.14 -5.51 7.06
CA TYR A 250 -9.50 -6.05 5.86
C TYR A 250 -10.47 -6.84 4.96
N ASP A 251 -11.77 -6.75 5.23
CA ASP A 251 -12.81 -7.41 4.44
C ASP A 251 -13.44 -6.44 3.44
N ILE A 252 -13.99 -6.99 2.36
CA ILE A 252 -14.84 -6.23 1.45
C ILE A 252 -16.17 -5.98 2.16
N PRO A 253 -16.64 -4.72 2.27
CA PRO A 253 -17.89 -4.43 2.96
C PRO A 253 -19.09 -5.13 2.30
N ALA A 254 -20.06 -5.54 3.12
CA ALA A 254 -21.27 -6.19 2.63
C ALA A 254 -22.01 -5.31 1.60
N GLY A 255 -22.56 -5.94 0.56
CA GLY A 255 -23.31 -5.26 -0.50
C GLY A 255 -22.45 -4.69 -1.63
N TYR A 256 -21.13 -4.85 -1.59
CA TYR A 256 -20.26 -4.45 -2.70
C TYR A 256 -20.28 -5.47 -3.83
N LYS A 257 -20.29 -4.99 -5.08
CA LYS A 257 -20.31 -5.83 -6.29
C LYS A 257 -18.92 -5.87 -6.93
N LYS A 258 -18.47 -7.07 -7.30
CA LYS A 258 -17.21 -7.24 -8.05
C LYS A 258 -17.38 -6.67 -9.48
N VAL A 259 -16.40 -5.88 -9.91
CA VAL A 259 -16.28 -5.35 -11.27
C VAL A 259 -14.96 -5.80 -11.91
N LYS A 260 -14.90 -5.83 -13.24
CA LYS A 260 -13.69 -6.27 -13.96
C LYS A 260 -12.53 -5.30 -13.87
N SER A 261 -12.81 -4.00 -13.76
CA SER A 261 -11.77 -2.97 -13.64
C SER A 261 -12.25 -1.82 -12.78
N PHE A 262 -11.33 -1.22 -12.03
CA PHE A 262 -11.58 -0.05 -11.21
C PHE A 262 -11.68 1.20 -12.09
N GLY A 263 -12.64 2.10 -11.82
CA GLY A 263 -12.74 3.40 -12.48
C GLY A 263 -13.54 3.44 -13.79
N LYS A 264 -14.24 2.35 -14.17
CA LYS A 264 -15.22 2.36 -15.28
C LYS A 264 -16.63 2.58 -14.81
#